data_dc54865007d1a7101ba93ddf3efce7b3
#
_entry.id   dc54865007d1a7101ba93ddf3efce7b3
#
_cell.length_a   1.000
_cell.length_b   1.000
_cell.length_c   1.000
_cell.angle_alpha   90.00
_cell.angle_beta   90.00
_cell.angle_gamma   90.00
#
_symmetry.space_group_name_H-M   'P 1'
#
loop_
_entity.id
_entity.type
_entity.pdbx_description
1 polymer ?
#
loop_
_entity_poly.entity_id
_entity_poly.type
_entity_poly.pdbx_seq_one_letter_code
_entity_poly.pdbx_strand_id
1 'polypeptide(L)'
;MRFKPPLTRADLVAIQERNPESADVRALLWEVKRFRALALYVDQLQRILGTLPGPQGDVLQAIRVQLEEEPCVKEFPRLPPGV
;
A
#
# COMPACT_ATOMS: atom_id res chain seq x y z
N MET A 1 -13.13 6.19 -12.08
CA MET A 1 -12.20 5.25 -12.74
C MET A 1 -12.10 3.98 -11.91
N ARG A 2 -12.25 2.85 -12.54
CA ARG A 2 -12.07 1.57 -11.84
C ARG A 2 -10.67 1.05 -12.10
N PHE A 3 -9.97 0.73 -11.02
CA PHE A 3 -8.69 0.05 -11.11
C PHE A 3 -8.91 -1.46 -11.10
N LYS A 4 -7.97 -2.18 -11.70
CA LYS A 4 -7.91 -3.63 -11.54
C LYS A 4 -7.62 -3.97 -10.08
N PRO A 5 -7.98 -5.19 -9.62
CA PRO A 5 -7.62 -5.59 -8.27
C PRO A 5 -6.12 -5.42 -8.02
N PRO A 6 -5.72 -4.96 -6.83
CA PRO A 6 -4.31 -4.75 -6.53
C PRO A 6 -3.54 -6.07 -6.51
N LEU A 7 -2.28 -6.01 -6.92
CA LEU A 7 -1.38 -7.16 -6.91
C LEU A 7 -0.89 -7.43 -5.49
N THR A 8 -0.82 -8.70 -5.13
CA THR A 8 -0.25 -9.14 -3.86
C THR A 8 1.27 -9.20 -3.95
N ARG A 9 1.94 -9.40 -2.81
CA ARG A 9 3.38 -9.63 -2.80
C ARG A 9 3.75 -10.86 -3.62
N ALA A 10 2.96 -11.92 -3.52
CA ALA A 10 3.18 -13.15 -4.28
C ALA A 10 3.09 -12.90 -5.80
N ASP A 11 2.14 -12.07 -6.23
CA ASP A 11 2.00 -11.69 -7.64
C ASP A 11 3.24 -10.93 -8.12
N LEU A 12 3.77 -10.01 -7.31
CA LEU A 12 4.95 -9.23 -7.66
C LEU A 12 6.20 -10.10 -7.74
N VAL A 13 6.35 -11.04 -6.83
CA VAL A 13 7.46 -12.01 -6.87
C VAL A 13 7.35 -12.88 -8.11
N ALA A 14 6.16 -13.34 -8.46
CA ALA A 14 5.96 -14.15 -9.67
C ALA A 14 6.32 -13.37 -10.94
N ILE A 15 5.98 -12.09 -11.00
CA ILE A 15 6.38 -11.22 -12.14
C ILE A 15 7.89 -11.11 -12.22
N GLN A 16 8.56 -10.90 -11.09
CA GLN A 16 10.02 -10.82 -11.05
C GLN A 16 10.67 -12.12 -11.54
N GLU A 17 10.15 -13.26 -11.10
CA GLU A 17 10.67 -14.58 -11.49
C GLU A 17 10.47 -14.89 -12.98
N ARG A 18 9.38 -14.40 -13.57
CA ARG A 18 9.12 -14.57 -15.01
C ARG A 18 9.97 -13.65 -15.89
N ASN A 19 10.55 -12.59 -15.31
CA ASN A 19 11.27 -11.56 -16.05
C ASN A 19 12.63 -11.25 -15.42
N PRO A 20 13.49 -12.27 -15.19
CA PRO A 20 14.72 -12.07 -14.42
C PRO A 20 15.74 -11.15 -15.06
N GLU A 21 15.68 -11.01 -16.41
CA GLU A 21 16.65 -10.21 -17.16
C GLU A 21 16.10 -8.87 -17.63
N SER A 22 14.85 -8.56 -17.33
CA SER A 22 14.24 -7.30 -17.75
C SER A 22 14.58 -6.18 -16.78
N ALA A 23 15.41 -5.24 -17.22
CA ALA A 23 15.74 -4.05 -16.44
C ALA A 23 14.51 -3.17 -16.22
N ASP A 24 13.62 -3.11 -17.21
CA ASP A 24 12.39 -2.32 -17.10
C ASP A 24 11.45 -2.90 -16.04
N VAL A 25 11.28 -4.21 -16.01
CA VAL A 25 10.46 -4.84 -14.99
C VAL A 25 11.04 -4.59 -13.59
N ARG A 26 12.36 -4.70 -13.44
CA ARG A 26 13.01 -4.39 -12.16
C ARG A 26 12.78 -2.94 -11.72
N ALA A 27 12.89 -2.00 -12.66
CA ALA A 27 12.65 -0.59 -12.37
C ALA A 27 11.21 -0.35 -11.90
N LEU A 28 10.23 -0.96 -12.60
CA LEU A 28 8.82 -0.86 -12.22
C LEU A 28 8.55 -1.50 -10.85
N LEU A 29 9.18 -2.64 -10.56
CA LEU A 29 9.03 -3.30 -9.25
C LEU A 29 9.61 -2.44 -8.12
N TRP A 30 10.72 -1.73 -8.37
CA TRP A 30 11.27 -0.77 -7.40
C TRP A 30 10.30 0.38 -7.15
N GLU A 31 9.64 0.90 -8.20
CA GLU A 31 8.61 1.93 -8.04
C GLU A 31 7.42 1.42 -7.23
N VAL A 32 6.97 0.20 -7.51
CA VAL A 32 5.90 -0.44 -6.73
C VAL A 32 6.31 -0.54 -5.26
N LYS A 33 7.54 -0.98 -4.98
CA LYS A 33 8.04 -1.08 -3.62
C LYS A 33 8.04 0.28 -2.92
N ARG A 34 8.45 1.33 -3.63
CA ARG A 34 8.44 2.70 -3.10
C ARG A 34 7.03 3.17 -2.75
N PHE A 35 6.07 2.93 -3.65
CA PHE A 35 4.68 3.31 -3.41
C PHE A 35 4.04 2.49 -2.29
N ARG A 36 4.38 1.21 -2.19
CA ARG A 36 3.89 0.38 -1.09
C ARG A 36 4.41 0.89 0.26
N ALA A 37 5.68 1.30 0.31
CA ALA A 37 6.24 1.91 1.53
C ALA A 37 5.50 3.20 1.88
N LEU A 38 5.22 4.05 0.89
CA LEU A 38 4.47 5.28 1.10
C LEU A 38 3.06 4.98 1.63
N ALA A 39 2.39 3.98 1.07
CA ALA A 39 1.07 3.57 1.54
C ALA A 39 1.10 3.12 3.00
N LEU A 40 2.15 2.42 3.43
CA LEU A 40 2.32 2.01 4.82
C LEU A 40 2.51 3.20 5.76
N TYR A 41 3.28 4.22 5.33
CA TYR A 41 3.41 5.45 6.11
C TYR A 41 2.08 6.18 6.24
N VAL A 42 1.31 6.26 5.15
CA VAL A 42 -0.02 6.88 5.18
C VAL A 42 -0.97 6.10 6.10
N ASP A 43 -0.92 4.76 6.05
CA ASP A 43 -1.70 3.92 6.95
C ASP A 43 -1.35 4.21 8.42
N GLN A 44 -0.07 4.34 8.71
CA GLN A 44 0.40 4.66 10.06
C GLN A 44 -0.08 6.04 10.50
N LEU A 45 0.01 7.02 9.62
CA LEU A 45 -0.44 8.39 9.91
C LEU A 45 -1.93 8.43 10.22
N GLN A 46 -2.77 7.76 9.40
CA GLN A 46 -4.22 7.78 9.62
C GLN A 46 -4.61 7.13 10.96
N ARG A 47 -3.83 6.14 11.42
CA ARG A 47 -4.05 5.52 12.74
C ARG A 47 -3.77 6.50 13.88
N ILE A 48 -2.74 7.34 13.72
CA ILE A 48 -2.37 8.35 14.71
C ILE A 48 -3.41 9.46 14.77
N LEU A 49 -3.91 9.89 13.60
CA LEU A 49 -4.84 11.02 13.52
C LEU A 49 -6.21 10.73 14.15
N GLY A 50 -6.65 9.47 14.15
CA GLY A 50 -7.96 9.14 14.68
C GLY A 50 -9.10 9.70 13.83
N THR A 51 -10.04 10.39 14.44
CA THR A 51 -11.21 10.96 13.77
C THR A 51 -11.03 12.45 13.59
N LEU A 52 -11.28 12.95 12.38
CA LEU A 52 -11.24 14.38 12.07
C LEU A 52 -12.63 14.85 11.63
N PRO A 53 -13.04 16.07 12.02
CA PRO A 53 -14.31 16.64 11.58
C PRO A 53 -14.24 17.25 10.17
N GLY A 54 -15.39 17.44 9.54
CA GLY A 54 -15.54 18.18 8.30
C GLY A 54 -14.90 17.51 7.09
N PRO A 55 -14.53 18.33 6.07
CA PRO A 55 -13.96 17.78 4.82
C PRO A 55 -12.68 16.98 5.02
N GLN A 56 -11.86 17.34 6.00
CA GLN A 56 -10.65 16.59 6.30
C GLN A 56 -10.99 15.18 6.77
N GLY A 57 -12.05 15.02 7.56
CA GLY A 57 -12.53 13.71 7.99
C GLY A 57 -13.03 12.86 6.83
N ASP A 58 -13.70 13.47 5.87
CA ASP A 58 -14.21 12.77 4.69
C ASP A 58 -13.06 12.24 3.84
N VAL A 59 -12.02 13.05 3.62
CA VAL A 59 -10.82 12.63 2.88
C VAL A 59 -10.09 11.51 3.62
N LEU A 60 -9.95 11.65 4.93
CA LEU A 60 -9.29 10.64 5.75
C LEU A 60 -10.03 9.31 5.70
N GLN A 61 -11.36 9.35 5.73
CA GLN A 61 -12.17 8.13 5.63
C GLN A 61 -12.02 7.47 4.27
N ALA A 62 -11.97 8.26 3.19
CA ALA A 62 -11.73 7.72 1.85
C ALA A 62 -10.36 7.03 1.76
N ILE A 63 -9.33 7.62 2.36
CA ILE A 63 -7.99 7.02 2.44
C ILE A 63 -8.05 5.70 3.20
N ARG A 64 -8.74 5.65 4.33
CA ARG A 64 -8.86 4.42 5.14
C ARG A 64 -9.51 3.29 4.37
N VAL A 65 -10.58 3.59 3.63
CA VAL A 65 -11.27 2.59 2.83
C VAL A 65 -10.34 2.01 1.77
N GLN A 66 -9.57 2.85 1.08
CA GLN A 66 -8.60 2.39 0.08
C GLN A 66 -7.47 1.59 0.70
N LEU A 67 -6.95 2.02 1.85
CA LEU A 67 -5.87 1.31 2.53
C LEU A 67 -6.29 -0.08 3.00
N GLU A 68 -7.53 -0.25 3.44
CA GLU A 68 -8.05 -1.56 3.85
C GLU A 68 -8.01 -2.59 2.71
N GLU A 69 -8.13 -2.12 1.46
CA GLU A 69 -8.09 -2.97 0.28
C GLU A 69 -6.68 -3.23 -0.24
N GLU A 70 -5.66 -2.52 0.26
CA GLU A 70 -4.29 -2.65 -0.23
C GLU A 70 -3.58 -3.86 0.36
N PRO A 71 -3.08 -4.79 -0.49
CA PRO A 71 -2.36 -5.96 0.00
C PRO A 71 -1.13 -5.61 0.84
N CYS A 72 -0.42 -4.52 0.54
CA CYS A 72 0.74 -4.14 1.31
C CYS A 72 0.39 -3.80 2.77
N VAL A 73 -0.80 -3.29 3.02
CA VAL A 73 -1.30 -3.03 4.38
C VAL A 73 -1.76 -4.33 5.04
N LYS A 74 -2.50 -5.16 4.29
CA LYS A 74 -3.03 -6.43 4.81
C LYS A 74 -1.93 -7.44 5.12
N GLU A 75 -0.91 -7.51 4.27
CA GLU A 75 0.17 -8.50 4.37
C GLU A 75 1.30 -8.07 5.30
N PHE A 76 1.38 -6.80 5.63
CA PHE A 76 2.45 -6.28 6.49
C PHE A 76 2.18 -6.63 7.95
N PRO A 77 3.16 -7.26 8.64
CA PRO A 77 3.01 -7.53 10.07
C PRO A 77 2.91 -6.21 10.84
N ARG A 78 1.83 -6.05 11.60
CA ARG A 78 1.63 -4.86 12.42
C ARG A 78 2.25 -5.07 13.77
N LEU A 79 3.13 -4.12 14.15
CA LEU A 79 3.71 -4.14 15.48
C LEU A 79 2.68 -3.61 16.48
N PRO A 80 2.66 -4.19 17.70
CA PRO A 80 1.80 -3.65 18.75
C PRO A 80 2.14 -2.19 19.05
N PRO A 81 1.16 -1.40 19.54
CA PRO A 81 1.44 -0.03 19.95
C PRO A 81 2.55 0.01 21.00
N GLY A 82 3.51 0.93 20.82
CA GLY A 82 4.62 1.11 21.76
C GLY A 82 5.86 0.27 21.44
N VAL A 83 5.83 -0.46 20.34
CA VAL A 83 7.01 -1.21 19.89
C VAL A 83 7.75 -0.42 18.82
#